data_2bb35cd62becf09498b32ae0ced07445
#
_entry.id   2bb35cd62becf09498b32ae0ced07445
#
_cell.length_a   1.000
_cell.length_b   1.000
_cell.length_c   1.000
_cell.angle_alpha   90.00
_cell.angle_beta   90.00
_cell.angle_gamma   90.00
#
_symmetry.space_group_name_H-M   'P 1'
#
loop_
_entity.id
_entity.type
_entity.pdbx_description
1 polymer ?
#
loop_
_entity_poly.entity_id
_entity_poly.type
_entity_poly.pdbx_seq_one_letter_code
_entity_poly.pdbx_strand_id
1 'polypeptide(L)'
;FKTLPQVYAVLFFLMLYLLGIGSNVAMMSCIMTVVKDRFKKVKNWQVAFVIAICGTIFGTVYMTPGGQSVLKLVDYYGASFIAFILAIAELYTFCYIYGVERICKDVEFMLGFRPNIYWRVCWKYLTPGLMTIILVYTLCTLEPLKDGDRDYPLMWIIIGLCISSLGLLQLPIFMIYSVSKQTEKTLWKVIKIGFVYFYNFFYKFPF
;
A
#
# COMPACT_ATOMS: atom_id res chain seq x y z
N PHE A 1 -24.28 19.24 -24.90
CA PHE A 1 -22.89 19.71 -24.56
C PHE A 1 -22.15 20.35 -25.75
N LYS A 2 -22.88 20.96 -26.70
CA LYS A 2 -22.26 21.52 -27.91
C LYS A 2 -21.78 23.00 -27.76
N THR A 3 -22.08 23.67 -26.68
CA THR A 3 -21.92 25.12 -26.61
C THR A 3 -20.61 25.61 -25.97
N LEU A 4 -19.92 24.85 -25.16
CA LEU A 4 -18.64 25.25 -24.54
C LEU A 4 -17.70 24.03 -24.25
N PRO A 5 -17.28 23.25 -25.25
CA PRO A 5 -16.46 22.06 -25.02
C PRO A 5 -15.10 22.38 -24.39
N GLN A 6 -14.55 23.56 -24.67
CA GLN A 6 -13.27 24.03 -24.14
C GLN A 6 -13.31 24.29 -22.63
N VAL A 7 -14.40 24.90 -22.12
CA VAL A 7 -14.55 25.19 -20.68
C VAL A 7 -14.67 23.86 -19.89
N TYR A 8 -15.45 22.91 -20.39
CA TYR A 8 -15.57 21.60 -19.75
C TYR A 8 -14.26 20.83 -19.76
N ALA A 9 -13.48 20.90 -20.83
CA ALA A 9 -12.15 20.29 -20.90
C ALA A 9 -11.19 20.89 -19.86
N VAL A 10 -11.16 22.23 -19.74
CA VAL A 10 -10.33 22.91 -18.75
C VAL A 10 -10.73 22.53 -17.32
N LEU A 11 -12.03 22.51 -17.02
CA LEU A 11 -12.53 22.11 -15.70
C LEU A 11 -12.21 20.64 -15.39
N PHE A 12 -12.31 19.76 -16.36
CA PHE A 12 -11.96 18.34 -16.22
C PHE A 12 -10.47 18.17 -15.91
N PHE A 13 -9.57 18.80 -16.66
CA PHE A 13 -8.15 18.74 -16.39
C PHE A 13 -7.76 19.40 -15.07
N LEU A 14 -8.40 20.49 -14.69
CA LEU A 14 -8.21 21.13 -13.39
C LEU A 14 -8.61 20.17 -12.25
N MET A 15 -9.75 19.48 -12.38
CA MET A 15 -10.21 18.49 -11.43
C MET A 15 -9.19 17.34 -11.29
N LEU A 16 -8.71 16.78 -12.39
CA LEU A 16 -7.68 15.73 -12.39
C LEU A 16 -6.37 16.20 -11.74
N TYR A 17 -5.97 17.44 -12.03
CA TYR A 17 -4.77 18.04 -11.44
C TYR A 17 -4.89 18.19 -9.92
N LEU A 18 -6.01 18.71 -9.43
CA LEU A 18 -6.27 18.83 -7.99
C LEU A 18 -6.34 17.48 -7.29
N LEU A 19 -6.96 16.47 -7.92
CA LEU A 19 -7.02 15.11 -7.41
C LEU A 19 -5.61 14.49 -7.32
N GLY A 20 -4.78 14.70 -8.35
CA GLY A 20 -3.39 14.23 -8.38
C GLY A 20 -2.54 14.87 -7.29
N ILE A 21 -2.67 16.18 -7.05
CA ILE A 21 -1.97 16.87 -5.95
C ILE A 21 -2.39 16.29 -4.60
N GLY A 22 -3.68 16.09 -4.35
CA GLY A 22 -4.19 15.54 -3.10
C GLY A 22 -3.61 14.16 -2.79
N SER A 23 -3.60 13.27 -3.78
CA SER A 23 -3.01 11.93 -3.66
C SER A 23 -1.49 11.97 -3.41
N ASN A 24 -0.77 12.84 -4.13
CA ASN A 24 0.68 13.02 -3.93
C ASN A 24 1.01 13.53 -2.53
N VAL A 25 0.26 14.52 -2.02
CA VAL A 25 0.48 15.05 -0.66
C VAL A 25 0.27 13.96 0.39
N ALA A 26 -0.75 13.11 0.23
CA ALA A 26 -1.00 11.99 1.13
C ALA A 26 0.17 10.99 1.14
N MET A 27 0.64 10.57 -0.04
CA MET A 27 1.78 9.64 -0.17
C MET A 27 3.07 10.25 0.40
N MET A 28 3.36 11.53 0.11
CA MET A 28 4.51 12.22 0.67
C MET A 28 4.45 12.32 2.19
N SER A 29 3.27 12.55 2.76
CA SER A 29 3.08 12.62 4.21
C SER A 29 3.42 11.29 4.89
N CYS A 30 3.03 10.16 4.30
CA CYS A 30 3.39 8.83 4.81
C CYS A 30 4.92 8.63 4.84
N ILE A 31 5.60 8.92 3.72
CA ILE A 31 7.06 8.78 3.64
C ILE A 31 7.74 9.73 4.63
N MET A 32 7.26 10.98 4.73
CA MET A 32 7.79 11.98 5.64
C MET A 32 7.69 11.53 7.11
N THR A 33 6.57 10.92 7.49
CA THR A 33 6.37 10.38 8.85
C THR A 33 7.38 9.29 9.15
N VAL A 34 7.54 8.30 8.25
CA VAL A 34 8.50 7.20 8.42
C VAL A 34 9.94 7.71 8.56
N VAL A 35 10.35 8.66 7.71
CA VAL A 35 11.70 9.25 7.75
C VAL A 35 11.93 10.01 9.05
N LYS A 36 10.95 10.77 9.53
CA LYS A 36 11.05 11.53 10.79
C LYS A 36 11.11 10.65 12.02
N ASP A 37 10.38 9.56 12.02
CA ASP A 37 10.42 8.59 13.12
C ASP A 37 11.82 7.98 13.26
N ARG A 38 12.51 7.79 12.14
CA ARG A 38 13.89 7.29 12.15
C ARG A 38 14.92 8.38 12.44
N PHE A 39 14.73 9.58 11.91
CA PHE A 39 15.66 10.71 11.99
C PHE A 39 15.03 11.92 12.67
N LYS A 40 14.87 11.88 14.00
CA LYS A 40 14.21 12.93 14.80
C LYS A 40 14.81 14.34 14.67
N LYS A 41 16.06 14.46 14.21
CA LYS A 41 16.77 15.76 14.08
C LYS A 41 16.50 16.48 12.74
N VAL A 42 15.88 15.83 11.76
CA VAL A 42 15.69 16.38 10.42
C VAL A 42 14.43 17.24 10.36
N LYS A 43 14.52 18.43 9.75
CA LYS A 43 13.38 19.34 9.59
C LYS A 43 12.46 18.85 8.46
N ASN A 44 11.15 19.09 8.59
CA ASN A 44 10.14 18.64 7.62
C ASN A 44 10.44 19.09 6.19
N TRP A 45 10.84 20.35 6.01
CA TRP A 45 11.12 20.89 4.69
C TRP A 45 12.32 20.22 4.00
N GLN A 46 13.34 19.78 4.76
CA GLN A 46 14.50 19.06 4.22
C GLN A 46 14.10 17.70 3.66
N VAL A 47 13.26 16.95 4.40
CA VAL A 47 12.75 15.66 3.95
C VAL A 47 11.88 15.84 2.71
N ALA A 48 10.97 16.81 2.71
CA ALA A 48 10.11 17.09 1.57
C ALA A 48 10.93 17.46 0.33
N PHE A 49 11.98 18.28 0.48
CA PHE A 49 12.85 18.68 -0.62
C PHE A 49 13.62 17.51 -1.23
N VAL A 50 14.17 16.63 -0.40
CA VAL A 50 14.86 15.41 -0.87
C VAL A 50 13.91 14.49 -1.61
N ILE A 51 12.70 14.25 -1.06
CA ILE A 51 11.70 13.40 -1.72
C ILE A 51 11.27 14.02 -3.05
N ALA A 52 11.09 15.35 -3.11
CA ALA A 52 10.72 16.03 -4.36
C ALA A 52 11.79 15.89 -5.43
N ILE A 53 13.07 16.06 -5.08
CA ILE A 53 14.20 15.88 -6.03
C ILE A 53 14.24 14.42 -6.52
N CYS A 54 14.22 13.45 -5.61
CA CYS A 54 14.22 12.03 -5.99
C CYS A 54 13.01 11.69 -6.87
N GLY A 55 11.81 12.15 -6.49
CA GLY A 55 10.59 11.97 -7.27
C GLY A 55 10.67 12.58 -8.68
N THR A 56 11.29 13.75 -8.82
CA THR A 56 11.49 14.38 -10.13
C THR A 56 12.47 13.57 -10.98
N ILE A 57 13.59 13.11 -10.42
CA ILE A 57 14.58 12.29 -11.14
C ILE A 57 13.93 10.99 -11.64
N PHE A 58 13.22 10.27 -10.79
CA PHE A 58 12.52 9.05 -11.21
C PHE A 58 11.35 9.35 -12.16
N GLY A 59 10.69 10.49 -11.98
CA GLY A 59 9.58 10.94 -12.83
C GLY A 59 10.01 11.23 -14.27
N THR A 60 11.27 11.66 -14.51
CA THR A 60 11.77 11.91 -15.88
C THR A 60 11.75 10.65 -16.75
N VAL A 61 11.87 9.46 -16.17
CA VAL A 61 11.80 8.19 -16.90
C VAL A 61 10.43 8.03 -17.57
N TYR A 62 9.35 8.47 -16.92
CA TYR A 62 8.00 8.39 -17.47
C TYR A 62 7.71 9.42 -18.57
N MET A 63 8.57 10.42 -18.72
CA MET A 63 8.46 11.44 -19.79
C MET A 63 9.07 10.95 -21.13
N THR A 64 9.75 9.81 -21.15
CA THR A 64 10.31 9.24 -22.36
C THR A 64 9.21 8.66 -23.27
N PRO A 65 9.44 8.51 -24.61
CA PRO A 65 8.44 7.96 -25.52
C PRO A 65 7.89 6.58 -25.14
N GLY A 66 8.68 5.75 -24.42
CA GLY A 66 8.25 4.46 -23.87
C GLY A 66 7.74 4.55 -22.41
N GLY A 67 7.68 5.73 -21.82
CA GLY A 67 7.37 5.93 -20.42
C GLY A 67 5.99 5.43 -20.00
N GLN A 68 5.00 5.48 -20.89
CA GLN A 68 3.66 4.96 -20.65
C GLN A 68 3.65 3.44 -20.43
N SER A 69 4.44 2.71 -21.20
CA SER A 69 4.57 1.25 -21.03
C SER A 69 5.29 0.90 -19.73
N VAL A 70 6.33 1.69 -19.36
CA VAL A 70 7.01 1.56 -18.06
C VAL A 70 6.06 1.87 -16.91
N LEU A 71 5.26 2.92 -17.03
CA LEU A 71 4.28 3.30 -16.01
C LEU A 71 3.27 2.18 -15.76
N LYS A 72 2.67 1.63 -16.82
CA LYS A 72 1.74 0.50 -16.72
C LYS A 72 2.37 -0.70 -16.05
N LEU A 73 3.61 -1.02 -16.38
CA LEU A 73 4.34 -2.15 -15.79
C LEU A 73 4.61 -1.95 -14.30
N VAL A 74 5.10 -0.77 -13.90
CA VAL A 74 5.39 -0.44 -12.50
C VAL A 74 4.09 -0.36 -11.70
N ASP A 75 3.02 0.18 -12.27
CA ASP A 75 1.71 0.25 -11.60
C ASP A 75 1.12 -1.16 -11.37
N TYR A 76 1.17 -2.01 -12.38
CA TYR A 76 0.63 -3.37 -12.27
C TYR A 76 1.43 -4.25 -11.30
N TYR A 77 2.74 -4.38 -11.51
CA TYR A 77 3.58 -5.27 -10.70
C TYR A 77 4.07 -4.64 -9.40
N GLY A 78 4.39 -3.35 -9.41
CA GLY A 78 4.99 -2.66 -8.28
C GLY A 78 3.96 -2.11 -7.29
N ALA A 79 2.90 -1.49 -7.77
CA ALA A 79 1.93 -0.85 -6.91
C ALA A 79 0.73 -1.75 -6.64
N SER A 80 -0.05 -2.11 -7.68
CA SER A 80 -1.35 -2.74 -7.50
C SER A 80 -1.25 -4.14 -6.87
N PHE A 81 -0.40 -4.99 -7.41
CA PHE A 81 -0.29 -6.38 -6.95
C PHE A 81 0.30 -6.50 -5.53
N ILE A 82 1.39 -5.77 -5.26
CA ILE A 82 2.05 -5.77 -3.95
C ILE A 82 1.12 -5.16 -2.90
N ALA A 83 0.55 -3.98 -3.18
CA ALA A 83 -0.32 -3.29 -2.24
C ALA A 83 -1.54 -4.14 -1.87
N PHE A 84 -2.11 -4.89 -2.83
CA PHE A 84 -3.25 -5.75 -2.58
C PHE A 84 -2.91 -6.92 -1.65
N ILE A 85 -1.78 -7.58 -1.86
CA ILE A 85 -1.32 -8.66 -0.98
C ILE A 85 -0.97 -8.13 0.43
N LEU A 86 -0.29 -6.98 0.50
CA LEU A 86 0.03 -6.34 1.78
C LEU A 86 -1.23 -5.93 2.55
N ALA A 87 -2.22 -5.34 1.86
CA ALA A 87 -3.50 -4.95 2.46
C ALA A 87 -4.26 -6.16 3.02
N ILE A 88 -4.23 -7.31 2.34
CA ILE A 88 -4.84 -8.54 2.86
C ILE A 88 -4.09 -9.02 4.10
N ALA A 89 -2.75 -9.05 4.07
CA ALA A 89 -1.94 -9.46 5.22
C ALA A 89 -2.20 -8.55 6.43
N GLU A 90 -2.30 -7.25 6.21
CA GLU A 90 -2.64 -6.26 7.23
C GLU A 90 -4.05 -6.50 7.80
N LEU A 91 -5.02 -6.68 6.92
CA LEU A 91 -6.41 -6.95 7.31
C LEU A 91 -6.53 -8.20 8.18
N TYR A 92 -5.87 -9.29 7.80
CA TYR A 92 -5.84 -10.51 8.60
C TYR A 92 -5.18 -10.29 9.95
N THR A 93 -4.11 -9.50 9.98
CA THR A 93 -3.42 -9.13 11.22
C THR A 93 -4.35 -8.39 12.17
N PHE A 94 -5.06 -7.38 11.70
CA PHE A 94 -6.01 -6.62 12.50
C PHE A 94 -7.20 -7.45 12.95
N CYS A 95 -7.83 -8.17 12.04
CA CYS A 95 -9.09 -8.86 12.35
C CYS A 95 -8.90 -10.10 13.21
N TYR A 96 -7.81 -10.87 13.00
CA TYR A 96 -7.62 -12.17 13.64
C TYR A 96 -6.49 -12.19 14.68
N ILE A 97 -5.37 -11.48 14.44
CA ILE A 97 -4.25 -11.49 15.36
C ILE A 97 -4.46 -10.49 16.50
N TYR A 98 -4.78 -9.26 16.18
CA TYR A 98 -5.13 -8.24 17.18
C TYR A 98 -6.51 -8.53 17.78
N GLY A 99 -7.48 -8.81 16.93
CA GLY A 99 -8.83 -9.23 17.27
C GLY A 99 -9.84 -8.07 17.25
N VAL A 100 -10.93 -8.27 16.52
CA VAL A 100 -11.99 -7.27 16.34
C VAL A 100 -12.57 -6.75 17.66
N GLU A 101 -12.62 -7.60 18.71
CA GLU A 101 -13.12 -7.17 20.04
C GLU A 101 -12.20 -6.14 20.71
N ARG A 102 -10.88 -6.23 20.52
CA ARG A 102 -9.94 -5.24 21.03
C ARG A 102 -10.07 -3.93 20.27
N ILE A 103 -10.16 -4.01 18.92
CA ILE A 103 -10.42 -2.83 18.08
C ILE A 103 -11.69 -2.12 18.54
N CYS A 104 -12.77 -2.87 18.82
CA CYS A 104 -14.01 -2.27 19.31
C CYS A 104 -13.84 -1.55 20.65
N LYS A 105 -13.04 -2.09 21.56
CA LYS A 105 -12.73 -1.44 22.85
C LYS A 105 -11.88 -0.18 22.66
N ASP A 106 -10.92 -0.22 21.76
CA ASP A 106 -10.07 0.95 21.48
C ASP A 106 -10.89 2.07 20.83
N VAL A 107 -11.80 1.73 19.92
CA VAL A 107 -12.75 2.69 19.32
C VAL A 107 -13.73 3.23 20.37
N GLU A 108 -14.23 2.38 21.28
CA GLU A 108 -15.09 2.78 22.38
C GLU A 108 -14.36 3.76 23.32
N PHE A 109 -13.07 3.51 23.60
CA PHE A 109 -12.23 4.41 24.38
C PHE A 109 -12.03 5.77 23.71
N MET A 110 -11.81 5.79 22.37
CA MET A 110 -11.57 7.03 21.63
C MET A 110 -12.83 7.84 21.36
N LEU A 111 -13.95 7.19 21.04
CA LEU A 111 -15.20 7.83 20.59
C LEU A 111 -16.28 7.91 21.67
N GLY A 112 -16.11 7.19 22.82
CA GLY A 112 -17.11 7.12 23.87
C GLY A 112 -18.33 6.26 23.59
N PHE A 113 -18.40 5.61 22.43
CA PHE A 113 -19.48 4.66 22.07
C PHE A 113 -18.92 3.42 21.39
N ARG A 114 -19.60 2.29 21.61
CA ARG A 114 -19.19 0.99 21.06
C ARG A 114 -19.71 0.82 19.64
N PRO A 115 -18.86 0.37 18.66
CA PRO A 115 -19.30 0.10 17.29
C PRO A 115 -20.45 -0.92 17.25
N ASN A 116 -21.44 -0.68 16.38
CA ASN A 116 -22.60 -1.53 16.21
C ASN A 116 -22.20 -2.93 15.69
N ILE A 117 -23.05 -3.93 15.91
CA ILE A 117 -22.86 -5.32 15.47
C ILE A 117 -22.57 -5.41 13.97
N TYR A 118 -23.19 -4.56 13.15
CA TYR A 118 -22.94 -4.48 11.72
C TYR A 118 -21.44 -4.32 11.39
N TRP A 119 -20.78 -3.34 11.99
CA TRP A 119 -19.33 -3.09 11.76
C TRP A 119 -18.47 -4.26 12.24
N ARG A 120 -18.83 -4.89 13.34
CA ARG A 120 -18.09 -6.03 13.90
C ARG A 120 -18.17 -7.25 12.97
N VAL A 121 -19.33 -7.51 12.38
CA VAL A 121 -19.51 -8.60 11.40
C VAL A 121 -18.76 -8.28 10.09
N CYS A 122 -18.86 -7.06 9.61
CA CYS A 122 -18.13 -6.62 8.42
C CYS A 122 -16.61 -6.80 8.59
N TRP A 123 -16.03 -6.33 9.67
CA TRP A 123 -14.58 -6.44 9.91
C TRP A 123 -14.13 -7.88 10.15
N LYS A 124 -14.97 -8.71 10.78
CA LYS A 124 -14.56 -10.07 11.13
C LYS A 124 -14.71 -11.07 9.98
N TYR A 125 -15.74 -10.91 9.13
CA TYR A 125 -16.08 -11.92 8.13
C TYR A 125 -16.18 -11.35 6.72
N LEU A 126 -16.93 -10.26 6.54
CA LEU A 126 -17.27 -9.76 5.21
C LEU A 126 -16.03 -9.24 4.48
N THR A 127 -15.27 -8.34 5.11
CA THR A 127 -14.12 -7.70 4.48
C THR A 127 -12.98 -8.70 4.19
N PRO A 128 -12.53 -9.55 5.15
CA PRO A 128 -11.51 -10.55 4.87
C PRO A 128 -11.97 -11.57 3.81
N GLY A 129 -13.23 -11.97 3.86
CA GLY A 129 -13.79 -12.93 2.90
C GLY A 129 -13.79 -12.37 1.47
N LEU A 130 -14.33 -11.17 1.28
CA LEU A 130 -14.36 -10.51 -0.03
C LEU A 130 -12.97 -10.27 -0.59
N MET A 131 -12.03 -9.75 0.23
CA MET A 131 -10.66 -9.51 -0.20
C MET A 131 -9.96 -10.81 -0.62
N THR A 132 -10.19 -11.91 0.10
CA THR A 132 -9.64 -13.22 -0.26
C THR A 132 -10.22 -13.75 -1.57
N ILE A 133 -11.53 -13.62 -1.78
CA ILE A 133 -12.19 -14.03 -3.03
C ILE A 133 -11.61 -13.25 -4.21
N ILE A 134 -11.48 -11.92 -4.06
CA ILE A 134 -10.88 -11.07 -5.11
C ILE A 134 -9.42 -11.47 -5.37
N LEU A 135 -8.63 -11.78 -4.34
CA LEU A 135 -7.26 -12.25 -4.51
C LEU A 135 -7.21 -13.54 -5.32
N VAL A 136 -8.02 -14.54 -4.95
CA VAL A 136 -8.09 -15.82 -5.66
C VAL A 136 -8.52 -15.60 -7.11
N TYR A 137 -9.54 -14.78 -7.33
CA TYR A 137 -9.98 -14.42 -8.69
C TYR A 137 -8.85 -13.77 -9.50
N THR A 138 -8.16 -12.79 -8.92
CA THR A 138 -7.03 -12.10 -9.57
C THR A 138 -5.90 -13.07 -9.91
N LEU A 139 -5.57 -14.00 -9.01
CA LEU A 139 -4.54 -15.02 -9.25
C LEU A 139 -4.94 -16.05 -10.32
N CYS A 140 -6.24 -16.39 -10.40
CA CYS A 140 -6.76 -17.30 -11.43
C CYS A 140 -6.88 -16.63 -12.81
N THR A 141 -7.06 -15.30 -12.84
CA THR A 141 -7.28 -14.51 -14.07
C THR A 141 -6.06 -13.63 -14.38
N LEU A 142 -4.86 -14.11 -14.04
CA LEU A 142 -3.62 -13.42 -14.41
C LEU A 142 -3.45 -13.42 -15.92
N GLU A 143 -3.90 -12.35 -16.58
CA GLU A 143 -3.62 -12.12 -17.98
C GLU A 143 -2.24 -11.47 -18.12
N PRO A 144 -1.44 -11.89 -19.15
CA PRO A 144 -0.18 -11.22 -19.44
C PRO A 144 -0.45 -9.76 -19.78
N LEU A 145 0.37 -8.87 -19.21
CA LEU A 145 0.25 -7.44 -19.46
C LEU A 145 0.43 -7.16 -20.95
N LYS A 146 -0.53 -6.45 -21.56
CA LYS A 146 -0.50 -6.07 -22.98
C LYS A 146 -0.42 -4.55 -23.13
N ASP A 147 0.37 -4.10 -24.09
CA ASP A 147 0.43 -2.69 -24.48
C ASP A 147 -0.26 -2.51 -25.85
N GLY A 148 -1.58 -2.27 -25.80
CA GLY A 148 -2.46 -2.35 -26.98
C GLY A 148 -2.53 -3.78 -27.52
N ASP A 149 -2.19 -3.96 -28.79
CA ASP A 149 -2.18 -5.28 -29.47
C ASP A 149 -0.84 -6.04 -29.36
N ARG A 150 0.15 -5.49 -28.65
CA ARG A 150 1.48 -6.08 -28.51
C ARG A 150 1.68 -6.66 -27.12
N ASP A 151 2.20 -7.87 -27.05
CA ASP A 151 2.64 -8.47 -25.80
C ASP A 151 3.96 -7.83 -25.34
N TYR A 152 4.11 -7.67 -24.03
CA TYR A 152 5.37 -7.17 -23.46
C TYR A 152 6.51 -8.16 -23.71
N PRO A 153 7.70 -7.68 -24.10
CA PRO A 153 8.89 -8.51 -24.19
C PRO A 153 9.17 -9.21 -22.84
N LEU A 154 9.63 -10.43 -22.87
CA LEU A 154 9.88 -11.28 -21.70
C LEU A 154 10.76 -10.59 -20.64
N MET A 155 11.73 -9.77 -21.08
CA MET A 155 12.59 -8.96 -20.20
C MET A 155 11.80 -8.03 -19.28
N TRP A 156 10.75 -7.37 -19.79
CA TRP A 156 9.93 -6.46 -18.99
C TRP A 156 9.09 -7.19 -17.95
N ILE A 157 8.58 -8.36 -18.30
CA ILE A 157 7.83 -9.21 -17.36
C ILE A 157 8.75 -9.67 -16.23
N ILE A 158 10.00 -10.06 -16.52
CA ILE A 158 10.99 -10.44 -15.52
C ILE A 158 11.30 -9.26 -14.58
N ILE A 159 11.50 -8.07 -15.13
CA ILE A 159 11.72 -6.85 -14.32
C ILE A 159 10.52 -6.60 -13.39
N GLY A 160 9.30 -6.69 -13.90
CA GLY A 160 8.09 -6.55 -13.11
C GLY A 160 7.99 -7.57 -11.98
N LEU A 161 8.27 -8.84 -12.26
CA LEU A 161 8.30 -9.92 -11.26
C LEU A 161 9.41 -9.72 -10.22
N CYS A 162 10.57 -9.20 -10.61
CA CYS A 162 11.64 -8.84 -9.67
C CYS A 162 11.18 -7.72 -8.72
N ILE A 163 10.52 -6.69 -9.22
CA ILE A 163 9.96 -5.61 -8.42
C ILE A 163 8.93 -6.17 -7.43
N SER A 164 8.01 -7.01 -7.92
CA SER A 164 6.99 -7.65 -7.07
C SER A 164 7.60 -8.53 -5.99
N SER A 165 8.59 -9.34 -6.35
CA SER A 165 9.25 -10.22 -5.39
C SER A 165 10.01 -9.46 -4.31
N LEU A 166 10.68 -8.36 -4.65
CA LEU A 166 11.34 -7.49 -3.66
C LEU A 166 10.34 -6.89 -2.67
N GLY A 167 9.18 -6.45 -3.16
CA GLY A 167 8.11 -5.92 -2.31
C GLY A 167 7.55 -6.99 -1.36
N LEU A 168 7.29 -8.19 -1.87
CA LEU A 168 6.72 -9.28 -1.08
C LEU A 168 7.73 -9.93 -0.11
N LEU A 169 9.02 -9.97 -0.46
CA LEU A 169 10.08 -10.51 0.39
C LEU A 169 10.25 -9.73 1.70
N GLN A 170 9.80 -8.48 1.75
CA GLN A 170 9.82 -7.70 3.00
C GLN A 170 9.00 -8.38 4.10
N LEU A 171 7.84 -8.98 3.79
CA LEU A 171 7.01 -9.68 4.77
C LEU A 171 7.75 -10.82 5.48
N PRO A 172 8.27 -11.85 4.79
CA PRO A 172 8.96 -12.95 5.44
C PRO A 172 10.28 -12.52 6.10
N ILE A 173 11.00 -11.55 5.53
CA ILE A 173 12.25 -11.05 6.12
C ILE A 173 11.98 -10.42 7.49
N PHE A 174 10.99 -9.53 7.60
CA PHE A 174 10.63 -8.93 8.87
C PHE A 174 10.06 -9.94 9.86
N MET A 175 9.32 -10.93 9.37
CA MET A 175 8.81 -12.02 10.19
C MET A 175 9.96 -12.86 10.78
N ILE A 176 10.94 -13.25 9.98
CA ILE A 176 12.14 -14.00 10.42
C ILE A 176 12.97 -13.14 11.39
N TYR A 177 13.20 -11.88 11.08
CA TYR A 177 13.92 -10.95 11.96
C TYR A 177 13.25 -10.80 13.33
N SER A 178 11.93 -10.70 13.37
CA SER A 178 11.17 -10.64 14.62
C SER A 178 11.27 -11.91 15.43
N VAL A 179 11.24 -13.07 14.75
CA VAL A 179 11.39 -14.40 15.35
C VAL A 179 12.76 -14.57 15.97
N SER A 180 13.82 -14.20 15.23
CA SER A 180 15.22 -14.37 15.69
C SER A 180 15.53 -13.52 16.92
N LYS A 181 14.79 -12.46 17.16
CA LYS A 181 14.99 -11.55 18.31
C LYS A 181 14.24 -11.98 19.57
N GLN A 182 13.44 -13.04 19.50
CA GLN A 182 12.61 -13.49 20.61
C GLN A 182 12.92 -14.94 21.02
N THR A 183 12.92 -15.16 22.35
CA THR A 183 13.24 -16.44 22.99
C THR A 183 12.01 -17.35 23.19
N GLU A 184 10.83 -16.96 22.69
CA GLU A 184 9.57 -17.70 22.90
C GLU A 184 9.42 -18.86 21.92
N LYS A 185 9.22 -20.08 22.45
CA LYS A 185 9.25 -21.37 21.73
C LYS A 185 7.96 -21.76 20.98
N THR A 186 6.88 -20.95 21.01
CA THR A 186 5.60 -21.34 20.40
C THR A 186 5.38 -20.66 19.08
N LEU A 187 5.38 -21.41 17.97
CA LEU A 187 5.19 -20.95 16.58
C LEU A 187 4.00 -19.96 16.42
N TRP A 188 2.89 -20.22 17.08
CA TRP A 188 1.70 -19.37 17.03
C TRP A 188 1.93 -17.98 17.66
N LYS A 189 2.62 -17.93 18.80
CA LYS A 189 3.01 -16.66 19.44
C LYS A 189 4.02 -15.91 18.58
N VAL A 190 4.94 -16.63 17.95
CA VAL A 190 5.98 -16.09 17.07
C VAL A 190 5.39 -15.45 15.82
N ILE A 191 4.44 -16.12 15.15
CA ILE A 191 3.70 -15.57 14.00
C ILE A 191 2.94 -14.31 14.43
N LYS A 192 2.21 -14.39 15.55
CA LYS A 192 1.46 -13.26 16.12
C LYS A 192 2.35 -12.05 16.40
N ILE A 193 3.52 -12.30 16.95
CA ILE A 193 4.49 -11.27 17.30
C ILE A 193 5.17 -10.72 16.04
N GLY A 194 5.53 -11.57 15.07
CA GLY A 194 6.10 -11.14 13.79
C GLY A 194 5.19 -10.15 13.05
N PHE A 195 3.90 -10.43 12.99
CA PHE A 195 2.91 -9.52 12.40
C PHE A 195 2.71 -8.25 13.22
N VAL A 196 2.74 -8.31 14.55
CA VAL A 196 2.66 -7.12 15.42
C VAL A 196 3.92 -6.26 15.28
N TYR A 197 5.11 -6.85 15.11
CA TYR A 197 6.34 -6.08 14.85
C TYR A 197 6.38 -5.48 13.44
N PHE A 198 5.88 -6.21 12.44
CA PHE A 198 5.69 -5.67 11.08
C PHE A 198 4.76 -4.46 11.12
N TYR A 199 3.64 -4.60 11.83
CA TYR A 199 2.71 -3.51 12.07
C TYR A 199 3.37 -2.35 12.83
N ASN A 200 4.04 -2.61 13.96
CA ASN A 200 4.75 -1.58 14.72
C ASN A 200 5.91 -0.92 13.97
N PHE A 201 6.51 -1.61 12.99
CA PHE A 201 7.52 -1.00 12.14
C PHE A 201 6.92 -0.01 11.15
N PHE A 202 5.76 -0.34 10.57
CA PHE A 202 5.04 0.55 9.65
C PHE A 202 4.21 1.62 10.38
N TYR A 203 3.68 1.30 11.55
CA TYR A 203 2.77 2.15 12.31
C TYR A 203 3.27 2.42 13.72
N LYS A 204 4.59 2.60 13.91
CA LYS A 204 5.12 3.03 15.20
C LYS A 204 4.69 4.47 15.47
N PHE A 205 3.38 4.65 15.67
CA PHE A 205 2.84 5.81 16.34
C PHE A 205 2.99 5.59 17.83
N PRO A 206 3.63 6.51 18.56
CA PRO A 206 3.45 6.58 19.99
C PRO A 206 2.04 7.14 20.24
N PHE A 207 1.15 6.30 20.76
CA PHE A 207 0.06 6.75 21.62
C PHE A 207 0.53 6.72 23.05
#